data_bb0226c7531af40ad378fc76cae7895b
#
_entry.id   bb0226c7531af40ad378fc76cae7895b
#
_cell.length_a   1.000
_cell.length_b   1.000
_cell.length_c   1.000
_cell.angle_alpha   90.00
_cell.angle_beta   90.00
_cell.angle_gamma   90.00
#
_symmetry.space_group_name_H-M   'P 1'
#
loop_
_entity.id
_entity.type
_entity.pdbx_description
1 polymer ?
#
loop_
_entity_poly.entity_id
_entity_poly.type
_entity_poly.pdbx_seq_one_letter_code
_entity_poly.pdbx_strand_id
1 'polypeptide(L)'
;MWAKLEYIWLDGKEPTQSMRSKTMVRRDFSGNLEDCPMWNFDGSSTNQADGSSSDCVLKPVAIFPDPDRNSGYLVMCEVMNADGTPHATNGRATIEEDDDDFWFGFEQEYFLWDPETNLPYGFPRDQTPQGQFYCSVGAKNAYGRECIEDHLDQCLEAGLNVEGINAEVACGQWEYQIFAKGAKDAGDQIWVSRYLAERNAEKYGLHIEWHPKPLGATDWNGSCLLYTSDAADDIPG
;
A
#
# COMPACT_ATOMS: atom_id res chain seq x y z
N MET A 1 23.70 13.94 -10.51
CA MET A 1 22.86 14.13 -9.29
C MET A 1 22.64 12.77 -8.64
N TRP A 2 22.45 12.70 -7.30
CA TRP A 2 22.15 11.44 -6.61
C TRP A 2 20.65 11.22 -6.54
N ALA A 3 20.19 9.98 -6.82
CA ALA A 3 18.83 9.55 -6.64
C ALA A 3 18.73 8.45 -5.59
N LYS A 4 17.60 8.35 -4.92
CA LYS A 4 17.24 7.31 -3.95
C LYS A 4 16.13 6.47 -4.57
N LEU A 5 16.37 5.19 -4.75
CA LEU A 5 15.40 4.25 -5.30
C LEU A 5 14.95 3.33 -4.16
N GLU A 6 13.72 3.47 -3.72
CA GLU A 6 13.12 2.62 -2.70
C GLU A 6 12.47 1.43 -3.37
N TYR A 7 13.13 0.28 -3.29
CA TYR A 7 12.62 -0.99 -3.80
C TYR A 7 11.63 -1.58 -2.83
N ILE A 8 10.40 -1.77 -3.27
CA ILE A 8 9.27 -2.28 -2.48
C ILE A 8 8.87 -3.64 -3.04
N TRP A 9 8.72 -4.65 -2.19
CA TRP A 9 8.26 -5.99 -2.58
C TRP A 9 7.41 -6.63 -1.49
N LEU A 10 6.75 -7.73 -1.83
CA LEU A 10 5.99 -8.55 -0.91
C LEU A 10 6.80 -9.77 -0.49
N ASP A 11 6.81 -10.08 0.80
CA ASP A 11 7.52 -11.24 1.34
C ASP A 11 6.74 -12.56 1.17
N GLY A 12 7.26 -13.65 1.73
CA GLY A 12 6.63 -14.96 1.69
C GLY A 12 5.83 -15.32 2.94
N LYS A 13 5.48 -14.35 3.78
CA LYS A 13 4.74 -14.61 5.01
C LYS A 13 3.32 -15.07 4.72
N GLU A 14 2.86 -16.09 5.43
CA GLU A 14 1.50 -16.60 5.37
C GLU A 14 0.72 -16.29 6.65
N PRO A 15 -0.61 -16.16 6.60
CA PRO A 15 -1.47 -16.22 5.41
C PRO A 15 -1.49 -14.93 4.58
N THR A 16 -0.83 -13.88 5.05
CA THR A 16 -0.80 -12.57 4.41
C THR A 16 0.63 -12.09 4.27
N GLN A 17 1.03 -11.76 3.05
CA GLN A 17 2.32 -11.18 2.74
C GLN A 17 2.48 -9.79 3.38
N SER A 18 3.69 -9.48 3.83
CA SER A 18 4.04 -8.15 4.32
C SER A 18 4.90 -7.41 3.32
N MET A 19 4.72 -6.09 3.26
CA MET A 19 5.62 -5.24 2.48
C MET A 19 7.02 -5.21 3.10
N ARG A 20 8.01 -5.22 2.22
CA ARG A 20 9.42 -5.02 2.54
C ARG A 20 9.96 -3.90 1.67
N SER A 21 10.93 -3.18 2.17
CA SER A 21 11.62 -2.20 1.33
C SER A 21 13.09 -2.07 1.67
N LYS A 22 13.85 -1.55 0.70
CA LYS A 22 15.24 -1.13 0.88
C LYS A 22 15.63 -0.07 -0.13
N THR A 23 16.48 0.86 0.27
CA THR A 23 16.89 1.98 -0.56
C THR A 23 18.21 1.71 -1.29
N MET A 24 18.21 1.86 -2.62
CA MET A 24 19.40 1.95 -3.44
C MET A 24 19.75 3.41 -3.71
N VAL A 25 21.02 3.76 -3.66
CA VAL A 25 21.50 5.10 -4.07
C VAL A 25 22.18 4.99 -5.44
N ARG A 26 21.69 5.80 -6.40
CA ARG A 26 22.22 5.85 -7.76
C ARG A 26 22.71 7.24 -8.11
N ARG A 27 23.80 7.30 -8.87
CA ARG A 27 24.28 8.55 -9.44
C ARG A 27 23.78 8.71 -10.87
N ASP A 28 23.37 9.93 -11.20
CA ASP A 28 22.93 10.29 -12.55
C ASP A 28 21.83 9.37 -13.12
N PHE A 29 20.84 9.05 -12.26
CA PHE A 29 19.68 8.24 -12.62
C PHE A 29 18.71 9.05 -13.50
N SER A 30 18.17 8.42 -14.55
CA SER A 30 17.29 9.06 -15.53
C SER A 30 15.87 9.35 -15.01
N GLY A 31 15.40 8.57 -14.07
CA GLY A 31 14.00 8.55 -13.63
C GLY A 31 13.14 7.50 -14.33
N ASN A 32 13.71 6.71 -15.23
CA ASN A 32 12.96 5.72 -16.01
C ASN A 32 13.06 4.32 -15.42
N LEU A 33 11.99 3.54 -15.57
CA LEU A 33 11.91 2.17 -15.06
C LEU A 33 12.98 1.25 -15.65
N GLU A 34 13.25 1.37 -16.95
CA GLU A 34 14.24 0.55 -17.68
C GLU A 34 15.68 0.75 -17.18
N ASP A 35 15.96 1.86 -16.51
CA ASP A 35 17.27 2.15 -15.91
C ASP A 35 17.36 1.73 -14.44
N CYS A 36 16.28 1.19 -13.86
CA CYS A 36 16.28 0.60 -12.53
C CYS A 36 17.02 -0.74 -12.55
N PRO A 37 18.14 -0.89 -11.80
CA PRO A 37 18.86 -2.15 -11.77
C PRO A 37 18.04 -3.25 -11.07
N MET A 38 18.18 -4.48 -11.50
CA MET A 38 17.81 -5.63 -10.67
C MET A 38 18.68 -5.64 -9.41
N TRP A 39 18.10 -6.08 -8.30
CA TRP A 39 18.82 -6.15 -7.03
C TRP A 39 18.51 -7.46 -6.31
N ASN A 40 19.44 -7.99 -5.54
CA ASN A 40 19.24 -9.19 -4.76
C ASN A 40 18.93 -8.87 -3.29
N PHE A 41 18.35 -9.85 -2.61
CA PHE A 41 18.10 -9.81 -1.17
C PHE A 41 18.16 -11.21 -0.59
N ASP A 42 18.29 -11.30 0.73
CA ASP A 42 18.28 -12.57 1.48
C ASP A 42 16.83 -13.05 1.67
N GLY A 43 16.39 -13.97 0.82
CA GLY A 43 15.06 -14.58 0.88
C GLY A 43 14.80 -15.40 2.14
N SER A 44 15.85 -15.87 2.84
CA SER A 44 15.66 -16.60 4.10
C SER A 44 15.11 -15.71 5.22
N SER A 45 15.38 -14.41 5.16
CA SER A 45 14.86 -13.41 6.10
C SER A 45 13.43 -12.96 5.81
N THR A 46 12.85 -13.40 4.69
CA THR A 46 11.53 -13.01 4.22
C THR A 46 10.60 -14.19 3.93
N ASN A 47 10.92 -15.39 4.41
CA ASN A 47 10.19 -16.63 4.14
C ASN A 47 10.08 -16.99 2.65
N GLN A 48 11.10 -16.66 1.85
CA GLN A 48 11.11 -16.87 0.40
C GLN A 48 12.23 -17.81 -0.07
N ALA A 49 13.14 -18.19 0.79
CA ALA A 49 14.21 -19.14 0.46
C ALA A 49 14.73 -19.89 1.69
N ASP A 50 15.40 -21.00 1.45
CA ASP A 50 16.14 -21.74 2.49
C ASP A 50 17.50 -21.08 2.75
N GLY A 51 18.00 -21.15 3.99
CA GLY A 51 19.27 -20.53 4.39
C GLY A 51 20.51 -21.02 3.63
N SER A 52 20.43 -22.19 2.99
CA SER A 52 21.52 -22.76 2.19
C SER A 52 21.61 -22.22 0.75
N SER A 53 20.53 -21.59 0.25
CA SER A 53 20.43 -20.95 -1.07
C SER A 53 19.44 -19.79 -0.99
N SER A 54 19.88 -18.71 -0.33
CA SER A 54 18.98 -17.65 0.14
C SER A 54 18.78 -16.48 -0.83
N ASP A 55 19.52 -16.42 -1.93
CA ASP A 55 19.46 -15.30 -2.87
C ASP A 55 18.14 -15.30 -3.66
N CYS A 56 17.37 -14.23 -3.47
CA CYS A 56 16.26 -13.85 -4.33
C CYS A 56 16.56 -12.53 -5.05
N VAL A 57 15.87 -12.28 -6.15
CA VAL A 57 16.10 -11.12 -6.99
C VAL A 57 14.85 -10.24 -7.03
N LEU A 58 15.05 -8.93 -6.88
CA LEU A 58 14.05 -7.89 -7.09
C LEU A 58 14.12 -7.40 -8.54
N LYS A 59 13.04 -7.62 -9.28
CA LYS A 59 12.86 -7.12 -10.64
C LYS A 59 11.94 -5.91 -10.61
N PRO A 60 12.46 -4.69 -10.93
CA PRO A 60 11.61 -3.50 -11.04
C PRO A 60 10.51 -3.68 -12.08
N VAL A 61 9.27 -3.28 -11.74
CA VAL A 61 8.10 -3.41 -12.61
C VAL A 61 7.26 -2.15 -12.71
N ALA A 62 7.35 -1.24 -11.74
CA ALA A 62 6.75 0.08 -11.80
C ALA A 62 7.62 1.09 -11.03
N ILE A 63 7.54 2.36 -11.40
CA ILE A 63 8.29 3.45 -10.77
C ILE A 63 7.38 4.66 -10.59
N PHE A 64 7.47 5.28 -9.41
CA PHE A 64 6.70 6.46 -9.04
C PHE A 64 7.63 7.50 -8.38
N PRO A 65 7.36 8.82 -8.52
CA PRO A 65 8.03 9.81 -7.69
C PRO A 65 7.84 9.51 -6.20
N ASP A 66 8.86 9.76 -5.40
CA ASP A 66 8.75 9.66 -3.95
C ASP A 66 8.47 11.06 -3.36
N PRO A 67 7.26 11.32 -2.84
CA PRO A 67 6.89 12.65 -2.37
C PRO A 67 7.67 13.09 -1.13
N ASP A 68 8.19 12.14 -0.36
CA ASP A 68 8.87 12.42 0.91
C ASP A 68 10.37 12.69 0.76
N ARG A 69 10.96 12.36 -0.38
CA ARG A 69 12.42 12.42 -0.53
C ARG A 69 12.84 13.12 -1.84
N ASN A 70 13.59 14.20 -1.70
CA ASN A 70 14.18 14.87 -2.87
C ASN A 70 14.98 13.90 -3.73
N SER A 71 14.70 13.88 -5.03
CA SER A 71 15.27 12.94 -6.00
C SER A 71 15.05 11.47 -5.59
N GLY A 72 13.90 11.19 -4.96
CA GLY A 72 13.45 9.87 -4.57
C GLY A 72 12.49 9.27 -5.59
N TYR A 73 12.51 7.94 -5.66
CA TYR A 73 11.59 7.13 -6.47
C TYR A 73 11.16 5.91 -5.68
N LEU A 74 9.89 5.58 -5.75
CA LEU A 74 9.31 4.33 -5.26
C LEU A 74 9.32 3.33 -6.41
N VAL A 75 9.95 2.18 -6.22
CA VAL A 75 10.14 1.17 -7.27
C VAL A 75 9.47 -0.11 -6.81
N MET A 76 8.30 -0.40 -7.39
CA MET A 76 7.61 -1.66 -7.13
C MET A 76 8.33 -2.81 -7.82
N CYS A 77 8.50 -3.94 -7.12
CA CYS A 77 9.31 -5.05 -7.60
C CYS A 77 8.57 -6.38 -7.52
N GLU A 78 8.76 -7.20 -8.54
CA GLU A 78 8.51 -8.64 -8.52
C GLU A 78 9.66 -9.37 -7.85
N VAL A 79 9.34 -10.45 -7.12
CA VAL A 79 10.34 -11.37 -6.58
C VAL A 79 10.60 -12.50 -7.59
N MET A 80 11.88 -12.70 -7.91
CA MET A 80 12.35 -13.73 -8.83
C MET A 80 13.31 -14.67 -8.09
N ASN A 81 13.36 -15.92 -8.54
CA ASN A 81 14.41 -16.85 -8.16
C ASN A 81 15.77 -16.40 -8.71
N ALA A 82 16.87 -16.96 -8.19
CA ALA A 82 18.22 -16.66 -8.64
C ALA A 82 18.45 -17.00 -10.13
N ASP A 83 17.69 -17.93 -10.69
CA ASP A 83 17.74 -18.32 -12.12
C ASP A 83 16.90 -17.39 -13.03
N GLY A 84 16.23 -16.39 -12.46
CA GLY A 84 15.41 -15.42 -13.18
C GLY A 84 13.96 -15.88 -13.46
N THR A 85 13.55 -17.04 -12.94
CA THR A 85 12.14 -17.45 -12.98
C THR A 85 11.32 -16.74 -11.89
N PRO A 86 10.00 -16.49 -12.09
CA PRO A 86 9.16 -15.94 -11.02
C PRO A 86 9.19 -16.80 -9.76
N HIS A 87 9.35 -16.16 -8.61
CA HIS A 87 9.27 -16.84 -7.32
C HIS A 87 7.84 -17.32 -7.04
N ALA A 88 7.67 -18.42 -6.29
CA ALA A 88 6.36 -18.99 -5.97
C ALA A 88 5.43 -18.02 -5.23
N THR A 89 5.97 -17.02 -4.51
CA THR A 89 5.22 -15.97 -3.82
C THR A 89 4.90 -14.75 -4.69
N ASN A 90 5.32 -14.75 -5.96
CA ASN A 90 5.12 -13.65 -6.89
C ASN A 90 3.73 -13.72 -7.53
N GLY A 91 2.71 -13.21 -6.83
CA GLY A 91 1.34 -13.19 -7.32
C GLY A 91 1.15 -12.35 -8.60
N ARG A 92 1.93 -11.26 -8.76
CA ARG A 92 1.85 -10.40 -9.96
C ARG A 92 2.20 -11.17 -11.25
N ALA A 93 3.16 -12.08 -11.19
CA ALA A 93 3.55 -12.90 -12.34
C ALA A 93 2.49 -13.93 -12.76
N THR A 94 1.47 -14.20 -11.94
CA THR A 94 0.35 -15.08 -12.30
C THR A 94 -0.68 -14.41 -13.22
N ILE A 95 -0.60 -13.09 -13.38
CA ILE A 95 -1.43 -12.34 -14.32
C ILE A 95 -0.80 -12.50 -15.72
N GLU A 96 -1.26 -13.49 -16.48
CA GLU A 96 -0.70 -13.84 -17.81
C GLU A 96 -1.17 -12.84 -18.85
N GLU A 97 -2.47 -12.54 -18.88
CA GLU A 97 -3.09 -11.56 -19.76
C GLU A 97 -3.56 -10.36 -18.93
N ASP A 98 -3.16 -9.16 -19.30
CA ASP A 98 -3.54 -7.92 -18.66
C ASP A 98 -4.19 -7.01 -19.72
N ASP A 99 -5.49 -6.78 -19.56
CA ASP A 99 -6.26 -5.96 -20.47
C ASP A 99 -6.22 -4.50 -20.00
N ASP A 100 -5.44 -3.70 -20.71
CA ASP A 100 -5.26 -2.27 -20.41
C ASP A 100 -6.54 -1.43 -20.59
N ASP A 101 -7.58 -1.98 -21.21
CA ASP A 101 -8.89 -1.34 -21.34
C ASP A 101 -9.85 -1.71 -20.21
N PHE A 102 -9.46 -2.65 -19.35
CA PHE A 102 -10.27 -3.08 -18.21
C PHE A 102 -9.93 -2.27 -16.95
N TRP A 103 -10.94 -1.67 -16.34
CA TRP A 103 -10.79 -0.89 -15.11
C TRP A 103 -10.85 -1.78 -13.87
N PHE A 104 -9.99 -1.46 -12.91
CA PHE A 104 -9.98 -2.04 -11.57
C PHE A 104 -10.04 -0.93 -10.54
N GLY A 105 -11.02 -0.98 -9.63
CA GLY A 105 -11.18 -0.05 -8.52
C GLY A 105 -11.07 -0.76 -7.18
N PHE A 106 -10.47 -0.08 -6.21
CA PHE A 106 -10.34 -0.54 -4.85
C PHE A 106 -10.86 0.51 -3.88
N GLU A 107 -11.66 0.10 -2.92
CA GLU A 107 -12.01 0.87 -1.72
C GLU A 107 -11.24 0.25 -0.56
N GLN A 108 -10.18 0.91 -0.16
CA GLN A 108 -9.30 0.40 0.90
C GLN A 108 -9.66 1.03 2.23
N GLU A 109 -10.30 0.25 3.09
CA GLU A 109 -10.50 0.59 4.48
C GLU A 109 -9.30 0.17 5.35
N TYR A 110 -9.07 0.91 6.43
CA TYR A 110 -8.03 0.64 7.42
C TYR A 110 -8.27 1.44 8.68
N PHE A 111 -7.58 1.06 9.76
CA PHE A 111 -7.59 1.85 11.00
C PHE A 111 -6.25 2.56 11.20
N LEU A 112 -6.31 3.80 11.62
CA LEU A 112 -5.19 4.44 12.31
C LEU A 112 -5.12 3.84 13.71
N TRP A 113 -3.99 3.27 14.08
CA TRP A 113 -3.81 2.57 15.34
C TRP A 113 -2.80 3.29 16.22
N ASP A 114 -3.18 3.51 17.48
CA ASP A 114 -2.33 4.14 18.47
C ASP A 114 -1.53 3.06 19.22
N PRO A 115 -0.19 3.01 19.07
CA PRO A 115 0.63 2.01 19.73
C PRO A 115 0.71 2.16 21.26
N GLU A 116 0.41 3.35 21.81
CA GLU A 116 0.43 3.58 23.24
C GLU A 116 -0.79 2.95 23.95
N THR A 117 -1.94 3.07 23.32
CA THR A 117 -3.19 2.51 23.86
C THR A 117 -3.50 1.11 23.36
N ASN A 118 -2.87 0.71 22.24
CA ASN A 118 -3.15 -0.49 21.48
C ASN A 118 -4.62 -0.57 21.03
N LEU A 119 -5.17 0.55 20.58
CA LEU A 119 -6.54 0.73 20.10
C LEU A 119 -6.55 1.66 18.89
N PRO A 120 -7.65 1.71 18.12
CA PRO A 120 -7.82 2.73 17.07
C PRO A 120 -7.62 4.14 17.63
N TYR A 121 -7.00 5.00 16.83
CA TYR A 121 -6.69 6.35 17.26
C TYR A 121 -7.96 7.15 17.60
N GLY A 122 -7.99 7.73 18.80
CA GLY A 122 -9.15 8.43 19.34
C GLY A 122 -10.28 7.51 19.85
N PHE A 123 -10.06 6.19 19.92
CA PHE A 123 -11.08 5.24 20.35
C PHE A 123 -11.65 5.58 21.72
N PRO A 124 -12.99 5.69 21.85
CA PRO A 124 -13.62 6.07 23.11
C PRO A 124 -13.46 4.96 24.15
N ARG A 125 -13.21 5.36 25.40
CA ARG A 125 -13.18 4.42 26.53
C ARG A 125 -14.56 3.90 26.91
N ASP A 126 -15.58 4.68 26.60
CA ASP A 126 -16.99 4.32 26.77
C ASP A 126 -17.54 3.78 25.45
N GLN A 127 -18.48 2.87 25.53
CA GLN A 127 -19.18 2.38 24.34
C GLN A 127 -19.95 3.52 23.69
N THR A 128 -19.41 4.02 22.58
CA THR A 128 -20.05 5.05 21.77
C THR A 128 -20.69 4.37 20.56
N PRO A 129 -21.93 4.69 20.21
CA PRO A 129 -22.56 4.15 19.01
C PRO A 129 -21.71 4.43 17.78
N GLN A 130 -21.60 3.47 16.88
CA GLN A 130 -21.01 3.65 15.57
C GLN A 130 -21.89 4.59 14.72
N GLY A 131 -21.41 4.92 13.53
CA GLY A 131 -22.17 5.74 12.59
C GLY A 131 -21.98 7.26 12.77
N GLN A 132 -21.73 7.73 13.98
CA GLN A 132 -21.38 9.16 14.19
C GLN A 132 -20.03 9.53 13.58
N PHE A 133 -19.17 8.57 13.32
CA PHE A 133 -17.84 8.76 12.73
C PHE A 133 -17.88 8.75 11.20
N TYR A 134 -18.88 8.11 10.59
CA TYR A 134 -19.00 7.97 9.14
C TYR A 134 -19.14 9.33 8.45
N CYS A 135 -18.22 9.61 7.52
CA CYS A 135 -18.14 10.89 6.81
C CYS A 135 -18.17 12.10 7.74
N SER A 136 -17.65 11.96 8.94
CA SER A 136 -17.79 12.95 10.00
C SER A 136 -16.91 14.17 9.81
N VAL A 137 -17.29 15.24 10.48
CA VAL A 137 -16.59 16.53 10.47
C VAL A 137 -16.25 16.94 11.91
N GLY A 138 -15.06 17.52 12.05
CA GLY A 138 -14.58 18.08 13.32
C GLY A 138 -13.78 17.11 14.18
N ALA A 139 -12.93 17.68 15.02
CA ALA A 139 -11.90 16.97 15.77
C ALA A 139 -12.41 15.93 16.79
N LYS A 140 -13.70 15.96 17.13
CA LYS A 140 -14.30 14.99 18.06
C LYS A 140 -14.70 13.67 17.41
N ASN A 141 -14.80 13.65 16.09
CA ASN A 141 -15.30 12.48 15.35
C ASN A 141 -14.31 12.02 14.29
N ALA A 142 -13.67 12.93 13.55
CA ALA A 142 -12.74 12.62 12.46
C ALA A 142 -11.30 12.60 12.99
N TYR A 143 -10.96 11.57 13.76
CA TYR A 143 -9.63 11.41 14.32
C TYR A 143 -8.60 11.06 13.25
N GLY A 144 -7.45 11.77 13.28
CA GLY A 144 -6.34 11.51 12.37
C GLY A 144 -6.49 12.13 10.98
N ARG A 145 -7.45 13.05 10.75
CA ARG A 145 -7.68 13.68 9.44
C ARG A 145 -6.42 14.26 8.81
N GLU A 146 -5.58 14.94 9.55
CA GLU A 146 -4.33 15.52 9.05
C GLU A 146 -3.42 14.44 8.45
N CYS A 147 -3.27 13.31 9.14
CA CYS A 147 -2.52 12.15 8.64
C CYS A 147 -3.10 11.62 7.31
N ILE A 148 -4.42 11.57 7.18
CA ILE A 148 -5.09 11.04 5.99
C ILE A 148 -5.00 12.02 4.82
N GLU A 149 -5.14 13.32 5.07
CA GLU A 149 -5.00 14.35 4.04
C GLU A 149 -3.55 14.42 3.53
N ASP A 150 -2.54 14.31 4.40
CA ASP A 150 -1.14 14.19 4.00
C ASP A 150 -0.88 12.93 3.16
N HIS A 151 -1.52 11.80 3.50
CA HIS A 151 -1.42 10.58 2.69
C HIS A 151 -2.05 10.77 1.30
N LEU A 152 -3.21 11.43 1.23
CA LEU A 152 -3.84 11.77 -0.05
C LEU A 152 -2.91 12.62 -0.92
N ASP A 153 -2.35 13.69 -0.35
CA ASP A 153 -1.43 14.58 -1.05
C ASP A 153 -0.19 13.81 -1.56
N GLN A 154 0.36 12.93 -0.74
CA GLN A 154 1.48 12.07 -1.14
C GLN A 154 1.11 11.13 -2.30
N CYS A 155 -0.07 10.52 -2.27
CA CYS A 155 -0.54 9.68 -3.37
C CYS A 155 -0.67 10.46 -4.67
N LEU A 156 -1.23 11.67 -4.61
CA LEU A 156 -1.38 12.56 -5.77
C LEU A 156 -0.01 13.03 -6.30
N GLU A 157 0.93 13.38 -5.42
CA GLU A 157 2.30 13.76 -5.79
C GLU A 157 3.10 12.59 -6.39
N ALA A 158 2.83 11.37 -5.93
CA ALA A 158 3.37 10.15 -6.53
C ALA A 158 2.75 9.80 -7.88
N GLY A 159 1.66 10.47 -8.28
CA GLY A 159 0.94 10.22 -9.52
C GLY A 159 0.01 9.02 -9.48
N LEU A 160 -0.44 8.61 -8.29
CA LEU A 160 -1.43 7.54 -8.13
C LEU A 160 -2.84 8.06 -8.43
N ASN A 161 -3.68 7.19 -8.98
CA ASN A 161 -5.06 7.50 -9.35
C ASN A 161 -6.00 7.37 -8.15
N VAL A 162 -5.82 8.20 -7.15
CA VAL A 162 -6.73 8.26 -5.98
C VAL A 162 -7.92 9.13 -6.31
N GLU A 163 -9.14 8.64 -6.04
CA GLU A 163 -10.38 9.38 -6.27
C GLU A 163 -10.90 10.12 -5.05
N GLY A 164 -10.66 9.58 -3.86
CA GLY A 164 -11.17 10.21 -2.65
C GLY A 164 -10.75 9.52 -1.36
N ILE A 165 -11.16 10.16 -0.27
CA ILE A 165 -11.00 9.68 1.10
C ILE A 165 -12.28 9.94 1.89
N ASN A 166 -12.59 9.10 2.86
CA ASN A 166 -13.65 9.37 3.83
C ASN A 166 -13.34 8.71 5.18
N ALA A 167 -13.86 9.33 6.24
CA ALA A 167 -13.89 8.68 7.54
C ALA A 167 -14.95 7.57 7.54
N GLU A 168 -14.59 6.43 8.07
CA GLU A 168 -15.43 5.24 8.11
C GLU A 168 -16.25 5.10 9.41
N VAL A 169 -17.03 4.01 9.49
CA VAL A 169 -18.07 3.81 10.52
C VAL A 169 -17.53 3.73 11.93
N ALA A 170 -16.31 3.18 12.11
CA ALA A 170 -15.68 3.11 13.41
C ALA A 170 -14.74 4.29 13.68
N CYS A 171 -14.54 4.59 14.95
CA CYS A 171 -13.58 5.62 15.36
C CYS A 171 -12.16 5.28 14.90
N GLY A 172 -11.47 6.23 14.28
CA GLY A 172 -10.11 6.03 13.75
C GLY A 172 -10.04 5.19 12.48
N GLN A 173 -11.18 4.79 11.93
CA GLN A 173 -11.29 4.08 10.67
C GLN A 173 -11.43 5.06 9.51
N TRP A 174 -10.70 4.79 8.44
CA TRP A 174 -10.65 5.59 7.22
C TRP A 174 -10.68 4.71 5.99
N GLU A 175 -11.04 5.30 4.88
CA GLU A 175 -11.06 4.68 3.57
C GLU A 175 -10.46 5.63 2.53
N TYR A 176 -9.80 5.07 1.53
CA TYR A 176 -9.49 5.76 0.28
C TYR A 176 -9.85 4.89 -0.91
N GLN A 177 -10.20 5.54 -2.03
CA GLN A 177 -10.51 4.89 -3.28
C GLN A 177 -9.38 5.12 -4.27
N ILE A 178 -8.96 4.06 -4.95
CA ILE A 178 -7.90 4.09 -5.98
C ILE A 178 -8.28 3.16 -7.12
N PHE A 179 -7.97 3.57 -8.34
CA PHE A 179 -8.31 2.80 -9.53
C PHE A 179 -7.21 2.89 -10.59
N ALA A 180 -7.17 1.92 -11.50
CA ALA A 180 -6.30 1.96 -12.66
C ALA A 180 -6.83 1.07 -13.78
N LYS A 181 -6.32 1.29 -14.99
CA LYS A 181 -6.52 0.38 -16.12
C LYS A 181 -5.45 -0.71 -16.10
N GLY A 182 -5.89 -1.96 -16.28
CA GLY A 182 -5.04 -3.13 -16.18
C GLY A 182 -4.82 -3.60 -14.75
N ALA A 183 -4.85 -4.90 -14.56
CA ALA A 183 -4.73 -5.53 -13.23
C ALA A 183 -3.35 -5.31 -12.58
N LYS A 184 -2.30 -5.28 -13.40
CA LYS A 184 -0.93 -5.07 -12.89
C LYS A 184 -0.73 -3.64 -12.41
N ASP A 185 -1.17 -2.64 -13.18
CA ASP A 185 -1.05 -1.23 -12.77
C ASP A 185 -1.89 -0.96 -11.52
N ALA A 186 -3.13 -1.45 -11.48
CA ALA A 186 -3.99 -1.34 -10.30
C ALA A 186 -3.36 -1.97 -9.05
N GLY A 187 -2.80 -3.18 -9.20
CA GLY A 187 -2.07 -3.87 -8.13
C GLY A 187 -0.82 -3.12 -7.67
N ASP A 188 -0.05 -2.57 -8.59
CA ASP A 188 1.15 -1.79 -8.27
C ASP A 188 0.78 -0.51 -7.51
N GLN A 189 -0.25 0.21 -7.96
CA GLN A 189 -0.70 1.44 -7.31
C GLN A 189 -1.28 1.22 -5.91
N ILE A 190 -2.10 0.18 -5.69
CA ILE A 190 -2.62 -0.12 -4.35
C ILE A 190 -1.51 -0.46 -3.35
N TRP A 191 -0.47 -1.19 -3.77
CA TRP A 191 0.65 -1.49 -2.89
C TRP A 191 1.54 -0.27 -2.60
N VAL A 192 1.76 0.59 -3.59
CA VAL A 192 2.50 1.84 -3.38
C VAL A 192 1.72 2.79 -2.46
N SER A 193 0.39 2.90 -2.62
CA SER A 193 -0.43 3.72 -1.72
C SER A 193 -0.41 3.19 -0.28
N ARG A 194 -0.44 1.86 -0.08
CA ARG A 194 -0.26 1.25 1.25
C ARG A 194 1.11 1.55 1.84
N TYR A 195 2.18 1.50 1.03
CA TYR A 195 3.51 1.89 1.47
C TYR A 195 3.55 3.34 1.96
N LEU A 196 2.96 4.26 1.20
CA LEU A 196 2.88 5.67 1.58
C LEU A 196 2.06 5.86 2.86
N ALA A 197 0.93 5.15 3.03
CA ALA A 197 0.12 5.20 4.24
C ALA A 197 0.93 4.80 5.49
N GLU A 198 1.66 3.68 5.43
CA GLU A 198 2.51 3.21 6.53
C GLU A 198 3.61 4.23 6.86
N ARG A 199 4.32 4.72 5.83
CA ARG A 199 5.39 5.70 6.00
C ARG A 199 4.88 7.03 6.54
N ASN A 200 3.67 7.42 6.14
CA ASN A 200 3.04 8.65 6.62
C ASN A 200 2.58 8.52 8.07
N ALA A 201 1.93 7.41 8.43
CA ALA A 201 1.48 7.16 9.81
C ALA A 201 2.64 7.22 10.83
N GLU A 202 3.85 6.76 10.45
CA GLU A 202 5.06 6.87 11.27
C GLU A 202 5.35 8.32 11.72
N LYS A 203 5.09 9.31 10.86
CA LYS A 203 5.32 10.74 11.17
C LYS A 203 4.41 11.25 12.30
N TYR A 204 3.26 10.62 12.45
CA TYR A 204 2.23 10.92 13.45
C TYR A 204 2.35 10.05 14.71
N GLY A 205 3.33 9.13 14.76
CA GLY A 205 3.47 8.17 15.87
C GLY A 205 2.37 7.11 15.88
N LEU A 206 1.74 6.87 14.73
CA LEU A 206 0.69 5.89 14.52
C LEU A 206 1.19 4.75 13.61
N HIS A 207 0.44 3.66 13.53
CA HIS A 207 0.60 2.66 12.50
C HIS A 207 -0.74 2.35 11.83
N ILE A 208 -0.70 1.73 10.67
CA ILE A 208 -1.88 1.30 9.95
C ILE A 208 -2.22 -0.13 10.35
N GLU A 209 -3.47 -0.37 10.74
CA GLU A 209 -3.98 -1.70 11.00
C GLU A 209 -4.86 -2.16 9.82
N TRP A 210 -4.35 -3.15 9.09
CA TRP A 210 -5.01 -3.72 7.90
C TRP A 210 -5.89 -4.94 8.20
N HIS A 211 -5.89 -5.43 9.44
CA HIS A 211 -6.66 -6.61 9.79
C HIS A 211 -8.16 -6.36 9.58
N PRO A 212 -8.88 -7.27 8.89
CA PRO A 212 -10.30 -7.05 8.55
C PRO A 212 -11.23 -6.98 9.77
N LYS A 213 -10.79 -7.42 10.94
CA LYS A 213 -11.56 -7.33 12.19
C LYS A 213 -10.64 -7.07 13.39
N PRO A 214 -10.01 -5.87 13.47
CA PRO A 214 -8.97 -5.61 14.47
C PRO A 214 -9.50 -5.57 15.90
N LEU A 215 -10.78 -5.23 16.09
CA LEU A 215 -11.45 -5.21 17.38
C LEU A 215 -12.12 -6.55 17.75
N GLY A 216 -11.78 -7.63 17.04
CA GLY A 216 -12.22 -8.98 17.34
C GLY A 216 -13.74 -9.20 17.24
N ALA A 217 -14.28 -10.06 18.11
CA ALA A 217 -15.71 -10.42 18.12
C ALA A 217 -16.56 -9.35 18.83
N THR A 218 -16.48 -8.11 18.40
CA THR A 218 -17.29 -6.99 18.89
C THR A 218 -18.25 -6.51 17.82
N ASP A 219 -19.19 -5.64 18.18
CA ASP A 219 -20.12 -5.02 17.22
C ASP A 219 -19.49 -3.85 16.44
N TRP A 220 -18.22 -3.51 16.69
CA TRP A 220 -17.50 -2.51 15.94
C TRP A 220 -17.25 -2.95 14.52
N ASN A 221 -17.25 -1.97 13.59
CA ASN A 221 -17.06 -2.19 12.17
C ASN A 221 -15.77 -2.99 11.87
N GLY A 222 -15.81 -3.76 10.79
CA GLY A 222 -14.63 -4.37 10.21
C GLY A 222 -14.04 -3.47 9.16
N SER A 223 -12.87 -3.83 8.67
CA SER A 223 -12.13 -3.13 7.63
C SER A 223 -12.09 -4.01 6.38
N CYS A 224 -12.48 -3.48 5.24
CA CYS A 224 -12.58 -4.21 3.99
C CYS A 224 -11.57 -3.69 2.96
N LEU A 225 -11.21 -4.54 2.01
CA LEU A 225 -10.75 -4.11 0.70
C LEU A 225 -11.84 -4.52 -0.29
N LEU A 226 -12.71 -3.60 -0.64
CA LEU A 226 -13.68 -3.82 -1.69
C LEU A 226 -12.99 -3.67 -3.05
N TYR A 227 -13.28 -4.58 -3.94
CA TYR A 227 -12.74 -4.60 -5.29
C TYR A 227 -13.88 -4.63 -6.30
N THR A 228 -13.77 -3.79 -7.32
CA THR A 228 -14.65 -3.79 -8.48
C THR A 228 -13.83 -3.82 -9.77
N SER A 229 -14.43 -4.39 -10.82
CA SER A 229 -13.83 -4.38 -12.17
C SER A 229 -14.90 -4.20 -13.22
N ASP A 230 -14.60 -3.43 -14.27
CA ASP A 230 -15.50 -3.16 -15.38
C ASP A 230 -14.74 -2.88 -16.67
N ALA A 231 -15.37 -3.18 -17.83
CA ALA A 231 -14.84 -2.79 -19.12
C ALA A 231 -14.95 -1.25 -19.29
N ALA A 232 -13.95 -0.64 -19.92
CA ALA A 232 -13.85 0.82 -20.02
C ALA A 232 -15.07 1.49 -20.70
N ASP A 233 -15.84 0.75 -21.50
CA ASP A 233 -17.00 1.27 -22.22
C ASP A 233 -18.28 1.36 -21.37
N ASP A 234 -18.29 0.77 -20.17
CA ASP A 234 -19.47 0.69 -19.28
C ASP A 234 -19.45 1.73 -18.14
N ILE A 235 -18.39 2.52 -18.04
CA ILE A 235 -18.29 3.58 -17.01
C ILE A 235 -19.06 4.81 -17.49
N PRO A 236 -20.15 5.22 -16.80
CA PRO A 236 -20.83 6.48 -17.11
C PRO A 236 -19.88 7.66 -16.87
N GLY A 237 -19.62 8.44 -17.95
CA GLY A 237 -18.81 9.67 -17.90
C GLY A 237 -19.47 10.80 -17.14
#